data_fe08b356461dd9f474d9e9d2f33a6996
#
_entry.id   fe08b356461dd9f474d9e9d2f33a6996
#
_cell.length_a   1.000
_cell.length_b   1.000
_cell.length_c   1.000
_cell.angle_alpha   90.00
_cell.angle_beta   90.00
_cell.angle_gamma   90.00
#
_symmetry.space_group_name_H-M   'P 1'
#
loop_
_entity.id
_entity.type
_entity.pdbx_description
1 polymer ?
#
loop_
_entity_poly.entity_id
_entity_poly.type
_entity_poly.pdbx_seq_one_letter_code
_entity_poly.pdbx_strand_id
1 'polypeptide(L)'
;MADQTLSFPPSEAGKLGPYLTPTRAHRAPALPFVTLTFATSLDSALSLAPGTRTALSGPQSKAMTHYLRSRHDAICVGVGTAIADDPGLNCRLQGVDTAQQPRPIVVDPRLRWEFTRESKVLQLVRAGRGLAPFIITADRTPPSSQRALLEEHGGKYVFLAHDSLTKQRFKWDNMLRAIAAEGLQSIMIEGGGDIINSLLEPESCHLIDSVILTIAPTWLGQGGVVVSPPRRLGSLGEPIPAARLTDTTWIPLGEDVVLCGRLASQT
;
A
#
# COMPACT_ATOMS: atom_id res chain seq x y z
N MET A 1 -1.69 -23.49 -6.94
CA MET A 1 -3.15 -23.27 -6.94
C MET A 1 -3.45 -22.26 -8.03
N ALA A 2 -4.38 -22.59 -8.95
CA ALA A 2 -4.80 -21.70 -10.02
C ALA A 2 -5.25 -20.35 -9.41
N ASP A 3 -4.87 -19.26 -10.05
CA ASP A 3 -5.20 -17.90 -9.63
C ASP A 3 -6.71 -17.68 -9.83
N GLN A 4 -7.47 -17.93 -8.77
CA GLN A 4 -8.93 -17.85 -8.80
C GLN A 4 -9.37 -16.43 -9.15
N THR A 5 -10.17 -16.30 -10.20
CA THR A 5 -10.86 -15.05 -10.53
C THR A 5 -11.85 -14.71 -9.41
N LEU A 6 -11.84 -13.45 -8.99
CA LEU A 6 -12.65 -12.95 -7.88
C LEU A 6 -13.81 -12.10 -8.40
N SER A 7 -14.89 -12.03 -7.63
CA SER A 7 -15.97 -11.06 -7.83
C SER A 7 -16.22 -10.29 -6.55
N PHE A 8 -16.57 -9.01 -6.68
CA PHE A 8 -16.95 -8.17 -5.54
C PHE A 8 -18.33 -7.57 -5.81
N PRO A 9 -19.33 -7.75 -4.90
CA PRO A 9 -20.70 -7.34 -5.16
C PRO A 9 -20.83 -5.82 -5.36
N PRO A 10 -21.63 -5.35 -6.34
CA PRO A 10 -21.87 -3.90 -6.55
C PRO A 10 -22.43 -3.18 -5.32
N SER A 11 -23.28 -3.85 -4.52
CA SER A 11 -23.81 -3.31 -3.26
C SER A 11 -22.72 -2.99 -2.25
N GLU A 12 -21.70 -3.86 -2.12
CA GLU A 12 -20.56 -3.62 -1.24
C GLU A 12 -19.61 -2.57 -1.83
N ALA A 13 -19.41 -2.60 -3.15
CA ALA A 13 -18.61 -1.60 -3.86
C ALA A 13 -19.18 -0.18 -3.68
N GLY A 14 -20.52 -0.03 -3.70
CA GLY A 14 -21.20 1.25 -3.45
C GLY A 14 -20.90 1.85 -2.10
N LYS A 15 -20.73 1.03 -1.05
CA LYS A 15 -20.37 1.49 0.30
C LYS A 15 -18.95 2.08 0.38
N LEU A 16 -18.04 1.61 -0.48
CA LEU A 16 -16.66 2.09 -0.56
C LEU A 16 -16.51 3.35 -1.43
N GLY A 17 -17.46 3.59 -2.35
CA GLY A 17 -17.42 4.69 -3.31
C GLY A 17 -17.06 6.05 -2.72
N PRO A 18 -17.67 6.50 -1.61
CA PRO A 18 -17.37 7.78 -0.97
C PRO A 18 -15.90 7.93 -0.52
N TYR A 19 -15.20 6.81 -0.27
CA TYR A 19 -13.81 6.78 0.18
C TYR A 19 -12.79 6.63 -0.95
N LEU A 20 -13.24 6.45 -2.19
CA LEU A 20 -12.40 6.27 -3.38
C LEU A 20 -12.40 7.49 -4.31
N THR A 21 -13.05 8.56 -3.91
CA THR A 21 -13.13 9.81 -4.66
C THR A 21 -12.45 10.95 -3.92
N PRO A 22 -11.65 11.79 -4.59
CA PRO A 22 -11.10 12.99 -3.98
C PRO A 22 -12.21 13.91 -3.46
N THR A 23 -12.18 14.23 -2.17
CA THR A 23 -13.12 15.20 -1.56
C THR A 23 -12.45 16.53 -1.24
N ARG A 24 -11.12 16.60 -1.29
CA ARG A 24 -10.37 17.81 -0.96
C ARG A 24 -10.13 18.66 -2.19
N ALA A 25 -10.87 19.78 -2.27
CA ALA A 25 -10.63 20.85 -3.26
C ALA A 25 -9.28 21.59 -3.08
N HIS A 26 -8.49 21.27 -2.06
CA HIS A 26 -7.31 22.04 -1.63
C HIS A 26 -5.99 21.29 -1.66
N ARG A 27 -5.94 20.09 -2.27
CA ARG A 27 -4.66 19.40 -2.45
C ARG A 27 -3.91 20.04 -3.61
N ALA A 28 -2.59 20.24 -3.44
CA ALA A 28 -1.73 20.66 -4.54
C ALA A 28 -1.98 19.70 -5.72
N PRO A 29 -2.27 20.20 -6.95
CA PRO A 29 -2.62 19.35 -8.09
C PRO A 29 -1.53 18.35 -8.51
N ALA A 30 -0.42 18.32 -7.78
CA ALA A 30 0.77 17.55 -8.07
C ALA A 30 0.93 16.24 -7.27
N LEU A 31 -0.03 15.85 -6.41
CA LEU A 31 0.08 14.60 -5.62
C LEU A 31 -1.06 13.63 -5.96
N PRO A 32 -0.80 12.31 -6.00
CA PRO A 32 -1.83 11.31 -6.23
C PRO A 32 -2.82 11.23 -5.06
N PHE A 33 -4.03 10.73 -5.32
CA PHE A 33 -4.97 10.35 -4.26
C PHE A 33 -4.43 9.13 -3.51
N VAL A 34 -4.32 9.21 -2.19
CA VAL A 34 -3.70 8.18 -1.35
C VAL A 34 -4.74 7.44 -0.51
N THR A 35 -4.88 6.15 -0.76
CA THR A 35 -5.64 5.24 0.10
C THR A 35 -4.67 4.38 0.91
N LEU A 36 -4.73 4.48 2.25
CA LEU A 36 -4.07 3.55 3.14
C LEU A 36 -5.01 2.38 3.43
N THR A 37 -4.57 1.16 3.15
CA THR A 37 -5.37 -0.05 3.40
C THR A 37 -4.49 -1.19 3.88
N PHE A 38 -4.99 -1.95 4.86
CA PHE A 38 -4.35 -3.16 5.36
C PHE A 38 -5.35 -3.99 6.16
N ALA A 39 -5.01 -5.25 6.39
CA ALA A 39 -5.73 -6.09 7.33
C ALA A 39 -4.96 -6.18 8.64
N THR A 40 -5.67 -6.16 9.75
CA THR A 40 -5.10 -6.30 11.10
C THR A 40 -5.93 -7.25 11.96
N SER A 41 -5.27 -7.87 12.94
CA SER A 41 -5.92 -8.57 14.04
C SER A 41 -6.52 -7.60 15.05
N LEU A 42 -7.25 -8.12 16.06
CA LEU A 42 -7.82 -7.32 17.15
C LEU A 42 -6.75 -6.67 18.05
N ASP A 43 -5.55 -7.19 18.04
CA ASP A 43 -4.37 -6.63 18.74
C ASP A 43 -3.42 -5.85 17.83
N SER A 44 -3.96 -5.32 16.70
CA SER A 44 -3.27 -4.44 15.76
C SER A 44 -2.06 -5.07 15.06
N ALA A 45 -1.95 -6.39 15.03
CA ALA A 45 -0.85 -7.09 14.36
C ALA A 45 -1.19 -7.40 12.89
N LEU A 46 -0.19 -7.25 12.02
CA LEU A 46 -0.25 -7.55 10.58
C LEU A 46 0.20 -8.98 10.28
N SER A 47 1.06 -9.53 11.12
CA SER A 47 1.64 -10.86 10.95
C SER A 47 2.12 -11.42 12.27
N LEU A 48 2.26 -12.76 12.35
CA LEU A 48 2.76 -13.50 13.51
C LEU A 48 4.23 -13.18 13.83
N ALA A 49 5.03 -12.91 12.81
CA ALA A 49 6.44 -12.52 12.97
C ALA A 49 6.90 -11.70 11.75
N PRO A 50 7.99 -10.91 11.86
CA PRO A 50 8.60 -10.26 10.71
C PRO A 50 8.99 -11.27 9.62
N GLY A 51 8.66 -10.95 8.36
CA GLY A 51 8.95 -11.84 7.22
C GLY A 51 8.04 -13.07 7.11
N THR A 52 7.04 -13.20 7.97
CA THR A 52 6.10 -14.33 7.91
C THR A 52 4.78 -13.89 7.30
N ARG A 53 4.41 -14.54 6.20
CA ARG A 53 3.10 -14.33 5.58
C ARG A 53 2.00 -14.88 6.48
N THR A 54 1.08 -14.01 6.88
CA THR A 54 -0.07 -14.37 7.72
C THR A 54 -1.37 -14.05 6.97
N ALA A 55 -2.22 -15.04 6.80
CA ALA A 55 -3.55 -14.85 6.21
C ALA A 55 -4.50 -14.38 7.31
N LEU A 56 -4.82 -13.10 7.35
CA LEU A 56 -5.75 -12.49 8.31
C LEU A 56 -7.16 -12.41 7.77
N SER A 57 -7.30 -11.82 6.57
CA SER A 57 -8.60 -11.50 6.00
C SER A 57 -9.27 -12.68 5.31
N GLY A 58 -10.59 -12.76 5.45
CA GLY A 58 -11.44 -13.74 4.78
C GLY A 58 -11.56 -13.51 3.27
N PRO A 59 -12.26 -14.42 2.56
CA PRO A 59 -12.38 -14.37 1.10
C PRO A 59 -13.11 -13.11 0.60
N GLN A 60 -14.08 -12.60 1.33
CA GLN A 60 -14.82 -11.38 0.96
C GLN A 60 -13.93 -10.14 1.04
N SER A 61 -13.17 -9.99 2.13
CA SER A 61 -12.20 -8.89 2.30
C SER A 61 -11.07 -8.97 1.29
N LYS A 62 -10.67 -10.19 0.90
CA LYS A 62 -9.72 -10.40 -0.18
C LYS A 62 -10.28 -9.93 -1.53
N ALA A 63 -11.56 -10.20 -1.83
CA ALA A 63 -12.22 -9.70 -3.03
C ALA A 63 -12.32 -8.17 -3.00
N MET A 64 -12.62 -7.56 -1.84
CA MET A 64 -12.58 -6.11 -1.62
C MET A 64 -11.20 -5.53 -1.93
N THR A 65 -10.12 -6.14 -1.42
CA THR A 65 -8.75 -5.68 -1.73
C THR A 65 -8.50 -5.63 -3.23
N HIS A 66 -8.94 -6.66 -3.97
CA HIS A 66 -8.82 -6.65 -5.43
C HIS A 66 -9.75 -5.60 -6.10
N TYR A 67 -10.91 -5.31 -5.53
CA TYR A 67 -11.72 -4.18 -5.98
C TYR A 67 -10.98 -2.85 -5.78
N LEU A 68 -10.36 -2.63 -4.62
CA LEU A 68 -9.56 -1.43 -4.38
C LEU A 68 -8.41 -1.32 -5.40
N ARG A 69 -7.75 -2.43 -5.73
CA ARG A 69 -6.70 -2.47 -6.77
C ARG A 69 -7.19 -2.03 -8.14
N SER A 70 -8.43 -2.37 -8.52
CA SER A 70 -9.02 -1.92 -9.79
C SER A 70 -9.43 -0.45 -9.80
N ARG A 71 -9.36 0.22 -8.64
CA ARG A 71 -9.77 1.62 -8.48
C ARG A 71 -8.60 2.58 -8.31
N HIS A 72 -7.36 2.07 -8.39
CA HIS A 72 -6.14 2.85 -8.22
C HIS A 72 -5.17 2.61 -9.37
N ASP A 73 -4.46 3.66 -9.79
CA ASP A 73 -3.42 3.56 -10.83
C ASP A 73 -2.18 2.82 -10.32
N ALA A 74 -1.93 2.86 -9.01
CA ALA A 74 -0.78 2.23 -8.39
C ALA A 74 -1.09 1.50 -7.09
N ILE A 75 -0.26 0.49 -6.79
CA ILE A 75 -0.25 -0.24 -5.52
C ILE A 75 1.16 -0.21 -4.94
N CYS A 76 1.31 0.23 -3.68
CA CYS A 76 2.60 0.38 -3.03
C CYS A 76 2.80 -0.61 -1.88
N VAL A 77 3.97 -1.24 -1.88
CA VAL A 77 4.45 -2.08 -0.77
C VAL A 77 5.91 -1.77 -0.46
N GLY A 78 6.33 -2.06 0.78
CA GLY A 78 7.74 -2.05 1.14
C GLY A 78 8.50 -3.28 0.65
N VAL A 79 9.81 -3.15 0.48
CA VAL A 79 10.69 -4.24 0.05
C VAL A 79 10.62 -5.47 0.97
N GLY A 80 10.38 -5.29 2.27
CA GLY A 80 10.19 -6.40 3.20
C GLY A 80 9.03 -7.30 2.80
N THR A 81 7.91 -6.73 2.39
CA THR A 81 6.74 -7.46 1.86
C THR A 81 7.04 -8.11 0.51
N ALA A 82 7.76 -7.39 -0.38
CA ALA A 82 8.13 -7.95 -1.68
C ALA A 82 9.00 -9.20 -1.55
N ILE A 83 9.95 -9.21 -0.60
CA ILE A 83 10.84 -10.36 -0.33
C ILE A 83 10.09 -11.50 0.38
N ALA A 84 9.30 -11.18 1.41
CA ALA A 84 8.69 -12.20 2.26
C ALA A 84 7.53 -12.95 1.56
N ASP A 85 6.74 -12.23 0.75
CA ASP A 85 5.47 -12.76 0.21
C ASP A 85 5.53 -13.11 -1.28
N ASP A 86 6.55 -12.64 -2.01
CA ASP A 86 6.60 -12.68 -3.48
C ASP A 86 5.22 -12.34 -4.09
N PRO A 87 4.69 -11.14 -3.83
CA PRO A 87 3.30 -10.82 -4.12
C PRO A 87 3.08 -10.56 -5.61
N GLY A 88 1.90 -10.93 -6.12
CA GLY A 88 1.53 -10.63 -7.51
C GLY A 88 1.21 -9.15 -7.75
N LEU A 89 0.76 -8.41 -6.74
CA LEU A 89 0.39 -6.98 -6.77
C LEU A 89 -0.59 -6.58 -7.89
N ASN A 90 -1.26 -7.55 -8.49
CA ASN A 90 -2.22 -7.38 -9.57
C ASN A 90 -3.67 -7.44 -9.07
N CYS A 91 -4.60 -6.97 -9.89
CA CYS A 91 -6.02 -7.17 -9.71
C CYS A 91 -6.46 -8.51 -10.36
N ARG A 92 -7.29 -9.29 -9.66
CA ARG A 92 -7.84 -10.57 -10.12
C ARG A 92 -9.36 -10.56 -10.20
N LEU A 93 -9.98 -9.38 -10.21
CA LEU A 93 -11.41 -9.29 -10.44
C LEU A 93 -11.76 -9.69 -11.88
N GLN A 94 -12.92 -10.29 -12.01
CA GLN A 94 -13.51 -10.60 -13.31
C GLN A 94 -13.69 -9.31 -14.14
N GLY A 95 -13.30 -9.34 -15.42
CA GLY A 95 -13.48 -8.22 -16.34
C GLY A 95 -12.42 -7.12 -16.27
N VAL A 96 -11.41 -7.25 -15.39
CA VAL A 96 -10.27 -6.31 -15.34
C VAL A 96 -9.20 -6.77 -16.31
N ASP A 97 -8.93 -5.96 -17.34
CA ASP A 97 -7.89 -6.21 -18.34
C ASP A 97 -6.50 -5.66 -17.90
N THR A 98 -5.49 -5.83 -18.76
CA THR A 98 -4.12 -5.39 -18.48
C THR A 98 -4.02 -3.86 -18.35
N ALA A 99 -4.81 -3.09 -19.09
CA ALA A 99 -4.78 -1.63 -19.05
C ALA A 99 -5.33 -1.07 -17.71
N GLN A 100 -6.16 -1.84 -17.05
CA GLN A 100 -6.78 -1.49 -15.76
C GLN A 100 -6.01 -2.06 -14.55
N GLN A 101 -4.86 -2.69 -14.79
CA GLN A 101 -4.03 -3.20 -13.69
C GLN A 101 -3.30 -2.06 -13.00
N PRO A 102 -3.24 -2.06 -11.65
CA PRO A 102 -2.45 -1.09 -10.92
C PRO A 102 -0.96 -1.30 -11.18
N ARG A 103 -0.20 -0.22 -11.29
CA ARG A 103 1.26 -0.25 -11.36
C ARG A 103 1.84 -0.61 -9.98
N PRO A 104 2.56 -1.72 -9.82
CA PRO A 104 3.25 -2.00 -8.57
C PRO A 104 4.34 -0.99 -8.30
N ILE A 105 4.39 -0.46 -7.08
CA ILE A 105 5.46 0.39 -6.56
C ILE A 105 6.11 -0.36 -5.40
N VAL A 106 7.40 -0.62 -5.49
CA VAL A 106 8.17 -1.25 -4.42
C VAL A 106 9.15 -0.23 -3.84
N VAL A 107 9.02 0.07 -2.55
CA VAL A 107 9.94 0.97 -1.85
C VAL A 107 11.14 0.16 -1.36
N ASP A 108 12.25 0.26 -2.07
CA ASP A 108 13.50 -0.45 -1.79
C ASP A 108 14.71 0.49 -1.79
N PRO A 109 14.94 1.22 -0.70
CA PRO A 109 16.00 2.23 -0.65
C PRO A 109 17.40 1.71 -0.92
N ARG A 110 17.64 0.40 -0.70
CA ARG A 110 18.99 -0.21 -0.70
C ARG A 110 19.15 -1.37 -1.68
N LEU A 111 18.25 -1.53 -2.64
CA LEU A 111 18.28 -2.62 -3.63
C LEU A 111 18.37 -4.03 -2.99
N ARG A 112 17.55 -4.30 -1.96
CA ARG A 112 17.53 -5.59 -1.26
C ARG A 112 16.69 -6.66 -1.98
N TRP A 113 15.83 -6.25 -2.91
CA TRP A 113 14.93 -7.16 -3.61
C TRP A 113 15.64 -7.79 -4.81
N GLU A 114 16.06 -9.03 -4.63
CA GLU A 114 16.67 -9.85 -5.67
C GLU A 114 15.60 -10.59 -6.47
N PHE A 115 14.80 -9.85 -7.24
CA PHE A 115 13.78 -10.44 -8.08
C PHE A 115 14.41 -11.15 -9.30
N THR A 116 13.71 -12.17 -9.77
CA THR A 116 14.13 -12.97 -10.93
C THR A 116 12.96 -13.09 -11.91
N ARG A 117 13.19 -13.72 -13.06
CA ARG A 117 12.12 -14.07 -14.01
C ARG A 117 10.99 -14.87 -13.35
N GLU A 118 11.32 -15.63 -12.30
CA GLU A 118 10.37 -16.50 -11.58
C GLU A 118 9.60 -15.75 -10.49
N SER A 119 9.95 -14.50 -10.18
CA SER A 119 9.17 -13.68 -9.26
C SER A 119 7.76 -13.50 -9.78
N LYS A 120 6.79 -13.67 -8.90
CA LYS A 120 5.36 -13.76 -9.27
C LYS A 120 4.87 -12.53 -10.03
N VAL A 121 5.30 -11.34 -9.66
CA VAL A 121 4.95 -10.11 -10.37
C VAL A 121 5.37 -10.16 -11.84
N LEU A 122 6.59 -10.63 -12.17
CA LEU A 122 7.07 -10.73 -13.55
C LEU A 122 6.43 -11.89 -14.32
N GLN A 123 6.10 -13.00 -13.66
CA GLN A 123 5.30 -14.06 -14.27
C GLN A 123 3.92 -13.53 -14.71
N LEU A 124 3.28 -12.71 -13.89
CA LEU A 124 1.98 -12.10 -14.21
C LEU A 124 2.07 -11.09 -15.36
N VAL A 125 3.17 -10.32 -15.45
CA VAL A 125 3.42 -9.44 -16.60
C VAL A 125 3.49 -10.23 -17.90
N ARG A 126 4.29 -11.31 -17.94
CA ARG A 126 4.40 -12.18 -19.12
C ARG A 126 3.10 -12.86 -19.50
N ALA A 127 2.24 -13.11 -18.52
CA ALA A 127 0.90 -13.66 -18.73
C ALA A 127 -0.16 -12.60 -19.13
N GLY A 128 0.21 -11.32 -19.29
CA GLY A 128 -0.72 -10.21 -19.58
C GLY A 128 -1.71 -9.91 -18.45
N ARG A 129 -1.38 -10.29 -17.20
CA ARG A 129 -2.27 -10.19 -16.03
C ARG A 129 -1.78 -9.25 -14.95
N GLY A 130 -0.81 -8.41 -15.25
CA GLY A 130 -0.22 -7.44 -14.34
C GLY A 130 0.75 -6.51 -15.05
N LEU A 131 1.25 -5.51 -14.33
CA LEU A 131 2.25 -4.57 -14.79
C LEU A 131 3.57 -4.78 -14.03
N ALA A 132 4.70 -4.49 -14.69
CA ALA A 132 6.00 -4.57 -14.06
C ALA A 132 6.18 -3.47 -13.00
N PRO A 133 6.92 -3.72 -11.92
CA PRO A 133 7.05 -2.77 -10.84
C PRO A 133 7.91 -1.55 -11.21
N PHE A 134 7.59 -0.40 -10.58
CA PHE A 134 8.54 0.69 -10.42
C PHE A 134 9.17 0.54 -9.03
N ILE A 135 10.50 0.55 -8.98
CA ILE A 135 11.26 0.37 -7.73
C ILE A 135 11.83 1.72 -7.31
N ILE A 136 11.33 2.25 -6.19
CA ILE A 136 11.85 3.50 -5.60
C ILE A 136 13.10 3.17 -4.79
N THR A 137 14.23 3.73 -5.19
CA THR A 137 15.54 3.46 -4.56
C THR A 137 16.38 4.71 -4.45
N ALA A 138 17.31 4.72 -3.49
CA ALA A 138 18.33 5.77 -3.38
C ALA A 138 19.64 5.37 -4.08
N ASP A 139 19.86 4.08 -4.24
CA ASP A 139 21.05 3.58 -4.92
C ASP A 139 20.92 3.77 -6.44
N ARG A 140 21.87 4.49 -7.01
CA ARG A 140 21.90 4.80 -8.44
C ARG A 140 22.61 3.73 -9.30
N THR A 141 23.05 2.66 -8.65
CA THR A 141 23.84 1.60 -9.27
C THR A 141 23.19 0.22 -9.14
N PRO A 142 21.91 0.05 -9.54
CA PRO A 142 21.31 -1.27 -9.53
C PRO A 142 22.09 -2.23 -10.43
N PRO A 143 22.17 -3.52 -10.07
CA PRO A 143 22.83 -4.53 -10.89
C PRO A 143 22.31 -4.49 -12.34
N SER A 144 23.20 -4.50 -13.32
CA SER A 144 22.84 -4.36 -14.75
C SER A 144 21.88 -5.45 -15.22
N SER A 145 22.03 -6.67 -14.73
CA SER A 145 21.12 -7.79 -15.02
C SER A 145 19.71 -7.57 -14.49
N GLN A 146 19.56 -7.07 -13.27
CA GLN A 146 18.26 -6.74 -12.70
C GLN A 146 17.61 -5.56 -13.40
N ARG A 147 18.40 -4.52 -13.74
CA ARG A 147 17.90 -3.39 -14.51
C ARG A 147 17.37 -3.85 -15.87
N ALA A 148 18.15 -4.61 -16.62
CA ALA A 148 17.75 -5.13 -17.93
C ALA A 148 16.48 -5.99 -17.83
N LEU A 149 16.42 -6.88 -16.83
CA LEU A 149 15.26 -7.72 -16.59
C LEU A 149 14.01 -6.90 -16.29
N LEU A 150 14.13 -5.84 -15.47
CA LEU A 150 13.03 -4.98 -15.10
C LEU A 150 12.51 -4.17 -16.30
N GLU A 151 13.42 -3.55 -17.05
CA GLU A 151 13.13 -2.74 -18.23
C GLU A 151 12.54 -3.58 -19.39
N GLU A 152 13.04 -4.81 -19.60
CA GLU A 152 12.45 -5.78 -20.56
C GLU A 152 10.96 -6.00 -20.34
N HIS A 153 10.51 -5.94 -19.08
CA HIS A 153 9.11 -6.14 -18.71
C HIS A 153 8.30 -4.83 -18.59
N GLY A 154 8.91 -3.67 -18.90
CA GLY A 154 8.28 -2.35 -18.81
C GLY A 154 8.23 -1.77 -17.39
N GLY A 155 9.08 -2.26 -16.50
CA GLY A 155 9.35 -1.66 -15.19
C GLY A 155 10.53 -0.71 -15.23
N LYS A 156 10.83 -0.07 -14.11
CA LYS A 156 12.00 0.81 -13.97
C LYS A 156 12.38 1.09 -12.52
N TYR A 157 13.59 1.60 -12.34
CA TYR A 157 14.03 2.21 -11.10
C TYR A 157 13.70 3.71 -11.10
N VAL A 158 13.13 4.18 -10.00
CA VAL A 158 12.87 5.59 -9.71
C VAL A 158 13.82 6.03 -8.60
N PHE A 159 14.76 6.92 -8.95
CA PHE A 159 15.81 7.33 -8.03
C PHE A 159 15.39 8.55 -7.20
N LEU A 160 15.37 8.38 -5.89
CA LEU A 160 15.13 9.46 -4.92
C LEU A 160 16.33 9.63 -4.00
N ALA A 161 16.65 10.88 -3.67
CA ALA A 161 17.65 11.15 -2.65
C ALA A 161 17.12 10.77 -1.26
N HIS A 162 17.97 10.18 -0.41
CA HIS A 162 17.68 10.05 1.00
C HIS A 162 17.54 11.43 1.66
N ASP A 163 16.65 11.54 2.62
CA ASP A 163 16.76 12.60 3.61
C ASP A 163 17.89 12.24 4.58
N SER A 164 18.93 13.07 4.61
CA SER A 164 20.09 12.89 5.49
C SER A 164 19.73 12.90 6.98
N LEU A 165 18.58 13.46 7.35
CA LEU A 165 18.09 13.59 8.73
C LEU A 165 17.26 12.39 9.19
N THR A 166 16.65 11.62 8.30
CA THR A 166 15.68 10.55 8.63
C THR A 166 16.24 9.12 8.53
N LYS A 167 17.54 8.90 8.79
CA LYS A 167 18.15 7.57 8.87
C LYS A 167 17.80 6.64 7.69
N GLN A 168 17.95 7.12 6.45
CA GLN A 168 17.80 6.32 5.22
C GLN A 168 16.34 6.00 4.80
N ARG A 169 15.36 6.77 5.26
CA ARG A 169 13.98 6.71 4.75
C ARG A 169 13.77 7.82 3.72
N PHE A 170 12.83 7.59 2.79
CA PHE A 170 12.33 8.64 1.90
C PHE A 170 11.24 9.43 2.59
N LYS A 171 11.16 10.74 2.30
CA LYS A 171 9.97 11.53 2.64
C LYS A 171 8.80 11.12 1.76
N TRP A 172 7.66 10.88 2.36
CA TRP A 172 6.45 10.49 1.65
C TRP A 172 6.04 11.51 0.58
N ASP A 173 6.17 12.80 0.85
CA ASP A 173 5.89 13.86 -0.13
C ASP A 173 6.75 13.69 -1.40
N ASN A 174 8.04 13.40 -1.25
CA ASN A 174 8.93 13.19 -2.39
C ASN A 174 8.59 11.91 -3.18
N MET A 175 8.24 10.83 -2.47
CA MET A 175 7.79 9.59 -3.13
C MET A 175 6.50 9.81 -3.92
N LEU A 176 5.51 10.48 -3.33
CA LEU A 176 4.23 10.74 -4.00
C LEU A 176 4.41 11.68 -5.20
N ARG A 177 5.28 12.70 -5.12
CA ARG A 177 5.63 13.54 -6.28
C ARG A 177 6.29 12.75 -7.40
N ALA A 178 7.20 11.86 -7.07
CA ALA A 178 7.85 11.00 -8.07
C ALA A 178 6.84 10.07 -8.74
N ILE A 179 5.90 9.52 -7.98
CA ILE A 179 4.80 8.67 -8.50
C ILE A 179 3.87 9.49 -9.40
N ALA A 180 3.51 10.72 -9.01
CA ALA A 180 2.71 11.62 -9.83
C ALA A 180 3.42 12.01 -11.13
N ALA A 181 4.73 12.21 -11.11
CA ALA A 181 5.53 12.50 -12.30
C ALA A 181 5.53 11.35 -13.33
N GLU A 182 5.21 10.12 -12.88
CA GLU A 182 4.98 8.96 -13.74
C GLU A 182 3.56 8.89 -14.33
N GLY A 183 2.73 9.91 -14.10
CA GLY A 183 1.35 9.98 -14.56
C GLY A 183 0.36 9.20 -13.70
N LEU A 184 0.77 8.66 -12.56
CA LEU A 184 -0.07 7.89 -11.64
C LEU A 184 -0.79 8.85 -10.68
N GLN A 185 -2.10 8.94 -10.80
CA GLN A 185 -2.94 9.93 -10.09
C GLN A 185 -3.57 9.39 -8.80
N SER A 186 -3.53 8.08 -8.61
CA SER A 186 -4.04 7.43 -7.40
C SER A 186 -3.15 6.28 -6.98
N ILE A 187 -3.00 6.10 -5.66
CA ILE A 187 -2.15 5.05 -5.11
C ILE A 187 -2.81 4.41 -3.89
N MET A 188 -2.82 3.10 -3.90
CA MET A 188 -3.21 2.26 -2.78
C MET A 188 -1.95 1.79 -2.05
N ILE A 189 -1.84 2.07 -0.76
CA ILE A 189 -0.69 1.67 0.06
C ILE A 189 -1.13 0.52 0.95
N GLU A 190 -0.56 -0.68 0.71
CA GLU A 190 -0.93 -1.90 1.43
C GLU A 190 0.02 -2.28 2.58
N GLY A 191 1.23 -1.76 2.58
CA GLY A 191 2.15 -2.04 3.69
C GLY A 191 3.47 -2.72 3.27
N GLY A 192 4.27 -3.43 4.04
CA GLY A 192 4.27 -3.84 5.46
C GLY A 192 4.33 -2.75 6.54
N GLY A 193 4.59 -3.23 7.75
CA GLY A 193 4.50 -2.43 8.94
C GLY A 193 5.32 -1.15 8.93
N ASP A 194 6.55 -1.17 8.41
CA ASP A 194 7.39 0.04 8.31
C ASP A 194 6.76 1.10 7.40
N ILE A 195 6.17 0.70 6.29
CA ILE A 195 5.49 1.58 5.33
C ILE A 195 4.27 2.19 6.00
N ILE A 196 3.42 1.38 6.63
CA ILE A 196 2.19 1.84 7.29
C ILE A 196 2.52 2.78 8.44
N ASN A 197 3.41 2.36 9.35
CA ASN A 197 3.78 3.15 10.52
C ASN A 197 4.41 4.50 10.11
N SER A 198 5.30 4.51 9.10
CA SER A 198 5.92 5.75 8.62
C SER A 198 4.93 6.73 7.97
N LEU A 199 3.92 6.20 7.27
CA LEU A 199 2.87 7.04 6.68
C LEU A 199 1.92 7.61 7.73
N LEU A 200 1.73 6.91 8.86
CA LEU A 200 0.92 7.35 9.98
C LEU A 200 1.66 8.32 10.93
N GLU A 201 2.96 8.54 10.75
CA GLU A 201 3.72 9.55 11.50
C GLU A 201 3.12 10.97 11.32
N PRO A 202 3.25 11.87 12.32
CA PRO A 202 2.68 13.21 12.27
C PRO A 202 3.02 13.99 11.00
N GLU A 203 4.25 13.85 10.53
CA GLU A 203 4.78 14.55 9.36
C GLU A 203 4.14 14.07 8.04
N SER A 204 3.61 12.85 8.01
CA SER A 204 3.16 12.19 6.77
C SER A 204 1.67 11.90 6.73
N CYS A 205 1.01 11.76 7.88
CA CYS A 205 -0.37 11.29 7.94
C CYS A 205 -1.37 12.24 7.21
N HIS A 206 -1.04 13.52 7.07
CA HIS A 206 -1.85 14.48 6.31
C HIS A 206 -1.89 14.18 4.80
N LEU A 207 -1.01 13.32 4.31
CA LEU A 207 -0.96 12.87 2.91
C LEU A 207 -2.00 11.78 2.61
N ILE A 208 -2.59 11.16 3.63
CA ILE A 208 -3.60 10.12 3.47
C ILE A 208 -4.96 10.77 3.22
N ASP A 209 -5.58 10.44 2.07
CA ASP A 209 -6.93 10.91 1.74
C ASP A 209 -8.02 9.98 2.26
N SER A 210 -7.74 8.69 2.32
CA SER A 210 -8.68 7.66 2.72
C SER A 210 -8.00 6.52 3.48
N VAL A 211 -8.68 5.99 4.47
CA VAL A 211 -8.27 4.79 5.22
C VAL A 211 -9.35 3.74 5.07
N ILE A 212 -8.96 2.54 4.62
CA ILE A 212 -9.83 1.37 4.50
C ILE A 212 -9.14 0.21 5.21
N LEU A 213 -9.54 -0.06 6.43
CA LEU A 213 -8.92 -1.00 7.35
C LEU A 213 -9.79 -2.23 7.53
N THR A 214 -9.26 -3.42 7.25
CA THR A 214 -9.90 -4.70 7.55
C THR A 214 -9.47 -5.16 8.94
N ILE A 215 -10.43 -5.48 9.80
CA ILE A 215 -10.21 -6.02 11.13
C ILE A 215 -10.69 -7.47 11.13
N ALA A 216 -9.76 -8.40 11.24
CA ALA A 216 -10.04 -9.81 11.36
C ALA A 216 -10.36 -10.18 12.82
N PRO A 217 -11.35 -11.08 13.07
CA PRO A 217 -11.78 -11.42 14.42
C PRO A 217 -10.80 -12.41 15.10
N THR A 218 -9.52 -12.06 15.18
CA THR A 218 -8.45 -12.89 15.73
C THR A 218 -7.44 -12.07 16.53
N TRP A 219 -6.74 -12.71 17.47
CA TRP A 219 -5.57 -12.19 18.14
C TRP A 219 -4.35 -12.98 17.68
N LEU A 220 -3.28 -12.27 17.32
CA LEU A 220 -2.02 -12.90 16.91
C LEU A 220 -1.03 -13.02 18.07
N GLY A 221 -1.19 -12.21 19.12
CA GLY A 221 -0.30 -12.19 20.26
C GLY A 221 0.98 -11.37 20.04
N GLN A 222 1.89 -11.44 21.01
CA GLN A 222 3.13 -10.67 21.00
C GLN A 222 4.17 -11.26 20.04
N GLY A 223 5.08 -10.40 19.53
CA GLY A 223 6.20 -10.79 18.66
C GLY A 223 5.94 -10.59 17.18
N GLY A 224 4.71 -10.22 16.82
CA GLY A 224 4.32 -9.91 15.44
C GLY A 224 4.71 -8.50 14.96
N VAL A 225 4.38 -8.20 13.71
CA VAL A 225 4.49 -6.85 13.15
C VAL A 225 3.22 -6.07 13.51
N VAL A 226 3.36 -4.96 14.24
CA VAL A 226 2.23 -4.18 14.76
C VAL A 226 2.12 -2.83 14.08
N VAL A 227 0.90 -2.38 13.82
CA VAL A 227 0.61 -1.00 13.43
C VAL A 227 0.48 -0.16 14.69
N SER A 228 1.56 0.52 15.04
CA SER A 228 1.67 1.38 16.21
C SER A 228 2.70 2.48 15.91
N PRO A 229 2.28 3.58 15.22
CA PRO A 229 3.18 4.69 14.94
C PRO A 229 3.66 5.34 16.24
N PRO A 230 4.80 6.06 16.24
CA PRO A 230 5.29 6.80 17.38
C PRO A 230 4.23 7.73 17.96
N ARG A 231 4.26 7.88 19.31
CA ARG A 231 3.37 8.81 19.99
C ARG A 231 3.60 10.23 19.47
N ARG A 232 2.53 10.95 19.23
CA ARG A 232 2.58 12.35 18.79
C ARG A 232 2.98 13.26 19.95
N LEU A 233 3.97 14.11 19.69
CA LEU A 233 4.47 15.07 20.65
C LEU A 233 4.46 16.46 20.01
N GLY A 234 4.15 17.49 20.80
CA GLY A 234 4.29 18.88 20.43
C GLY A 234 5.75 19.33 20.43
N SER A 235 5.98 20.58 20.07
CA SER A 235 7.34 21.15 19.94
C SER A 235 8.16 21.18 21.21
N LEU A 236 7.51 21.13 22.37
CA LEU A 236 8.15 21.08 23.69
C LEU A 236 8.18 19.67 24.30
N GLY A 237 7.81 18.65 23.50
CA GLY A 237 7.76 17.25 23.93
C GLY A 237 6.50 16.86 24.71
N GLU A 238 5.51 17.72 24.81
CA GLU A 238 4.21 17.45 25.42
C GLU A 238 3.36 16.54 24.55
N PRO A 239 2.55 15.63 25.12
CA PRO A 239 1.62 14.82 24.35
C PRO A 239 0.57 15.66 23.64
N ILE A 240 0.41 15.47 22.33
CA ILE A 240 -0.68 16.06 21.54
C ILE A 240 -1.72 15.01 21.16
N PRO A 241 -2.96 15.41 20.81
CA PRO A 241 -4.03 14.49 20.45
C PRO A 241 -3.61 13.50 19.37
N ALA A 242 -4.04 12.25 19.53
CA ALA A 242 -3.82 11.21 18.52
C ALA A 242 -4.56 11.53 17.22
N ALA A 243 -4.05 11.03 16.09
CA ALA A 243 -4.76 11.06 14.83
C ALA A 243 -6.10 10.33 14.97
N ARG A 244 -7.18 10.94 14.47
CA ARG A 244 -8.53 10.39 14.53
C ARG A 244 -9.12 10.31 13.14
N LEU A 245 -9.92 9.26 12.89
CA LEU A 245 -10.73 9.16 11.70
C LEU A 245 -12.04 9.92 11.88
N THR A 246 -12.47 10.59 10.83
CA THR A 246 -13.80 11.21 10.65
C THR A 246 -14.52 10.55 9.49
N ASP A 247 -15.80 10.86 9.32
CA ASP A 247 -16.65 10.30 8.26
C ASP A 247 -16.59 8.78 8.23
N THR A 248 -16.61 8.16 9.41
CA THR A 248 -16.37 6.73 9.56
C THR A 248 -17.59 5.90 9.21
N THR A 249 -17.36 4.79 8.51
CA THR A 249 -18.35 3.74 8.24
C THR A 249 -17.76 2.38 8.59
N TRP A 250 -18.57 1.56 9.28
CA TRP A 250 -18.24 0.18 9.62
C TRP A 250 -19.04 -0.75 8.71
N ILE A 251 -18.34 -1.61 7.96
CA ILE A 251 -18.94 -2.50 6.98
C ILE A 251 -18.62 -3.94 7.40
N PRO A 252 -19.59 -4.71 7.92
CA PRO A 252 -19.41 -6.16 8.07
C PRO A 252 -19.19 -6.79 6.70
N LEU A 253 -18.14 -7.62 6.55
CA LEU A 253 -17.76 -8.22 5.28
C LEU A 253 -17.27 -9.66 5.49
N GLY A 254 -18.19 -10.61 5.42
CA GLY A 254 -17.95 -11.99 5.81
C GLY A 254 -17.70 -12.11 7.30
N GLU A 255 -16.57 -12.68 7.70
CA GLU A 255 -16.16 -12.79 9.11
C GLU A 255 -15.47 -11.52 9.62
N ASP A 256 -15.03 -10.65 8.71
CA ASP A 256 -14.28 -9.44 9.04
C ASP A 256 -15.19 -8.22 9.19
N VAL A 257 -14.65 -7.16 9.77
CA VAL A 257 -15.24 -5.83 9.75
C VAL A 257 -14.29 -4.86 9.06
N VAL A 258 -14.80 -4.07 8.13
CA VAL A 258 -14.05 -3.04 7.43
C VAL A 258 -14.41 -1.67 7.99
N LEU A 259 -13.40 -0.95 8.49
CA LEU A 259 -13.51 0.45 8.89
C LEU A 259 -13.02 1.33 7.75
N CYS A 260 -13.91 2.16 7.22
CA CYS A 260 -13.57 3.22 6.28
C CYS A 260 -13.61 4.57 6.99
N GLY A 261 -12.74 5.49 6.61
CA GLY A 261 -12.75 6.83 7.18
C GLY A 261 -11.72 7.75 6.50
N ARG A 262 -11.68 8.99 6.98
CA ARG A 262 -10.70 10.01 6.57
C ARG A 262 -9.95 10.50 7.79
N LEU A 263 -8.67 10.82 7.66
CA LEU A 263 -7.95 11.45 8.76
C LEU A 263 -8.46 12.87 8.97
N ALA A 264 -8.80 13.19 10.23
CA ALA A 264 -9.21 14.54 10.61
C ALA A 264 -8.12 15.54 10.25
N SER A 265 -8.50 16.66 9.65
CA SER A 265 -7.57 17.78 9.45
C SER A 265 -7.05 18.23 10.81
N GLN A 266 -5.74 18.37 10.93
CA GLN A 266 -5.14 18.93 12.14
C GLN A 266 -5.43 20.45 12.10
N THR A 267 -6.34 20.91 12.95
CA THR A 267 -6.51 22.33 13.28
C THR A 267 -5.51 22.72 14.33
#